data_d82f93bdc11cddaf09f8aefb115632d9
#
_entry.id   d82f93bdc11cddaf09f8aefb115632d9
#
_cell.length_a   1.000
_cell.length_b   1.000
_cell.length_c   1.000
_cell.angle_alpha   90.00
_cell.angle_beta   90.00
_cell.angle_gamma   90.00
#
_symmetry.space_group_name_H-M   'P 1'
#
loop_
_entity.id
_entity.type
_entity.pdbx_description
1 polymer ?
#
loop_
_entity_poly.entity_id
_entity_poly.type
_entity_poly.pdbx_seq_one_letter_code
_entity_poly.pdbx_strand_id
1 'polypeptide(L)'
;SAASEGYKRQLEVHTVKGEDLTIIGCIGDTVRVDPKLFEVDSSVEKVMHVQEPYKLVNRAFHPDDTVVDVSGVKVGGGHLALIAGPCSVESEEQVIEIAKAVKASGANMLRGGAFKPRTSPYSFQGLGLEGLEILCAAREETGLPIVTELMSPEYLEIFDEKVDLIQIGARNMQNYDLLKQLGQTKRPILLKRGLNATYEEWMMSAEYIMASGNPNVILCERGIRTFETYTRNTLDLQSIPVVRKLSHLPVVVDPSHAGGKWWLVDPMAKASVAAGADGLIIEVHNSPETALCDGAQSLKPEKYDTLLKEITGIAKAVGKEM
;
A
#
# COMPACT_ATOMS: atom_id res chain seq x y z
N SER A 1 -25.79 13.12 23.37
CA SER A 1 -25.01 11.97 22.88
C SER A 1 -23.52 12.21 23.09
N ALA A 2 -22.72 11.13 23.15
CA ALA A 2 -21.27 11.21 23.36
C ALA A 2 -20.56 12.10 22.30
N ALA A 3 -21.00 12.05 21.04
CA ALA A 3 -20.51 12.95 19.99
C ALA A 3 -20.78 14.43 20.30
N SER A 4 -21.99 14.75 20.73
CA SER A 4 -22.36 16.13 21.11
C SER A 4 -21.51 16.65 22.29
N GLU A 5 -21.15 15.80 23.24
CA GLU A 5 -20.30 16.16 24.36
C GLU A 5 -18.85 16.41 23.92
N GLY A 6 -18.32 15.63 22.95
CA GLY A 6 -17.02 15.88 22.34
C GLY A 6 -16.94 17.23 21.62
N TYR A 7 -17.95 17.59 20.82
CA TYR A 7 -18.03 18.89 20.16
C TYR A 7 -18.08 20.08 21.12
N LYS A 8 -18.82 19.96 22.22
CA LYS A 8 -18.88 21.02 23.23
C LYS A 8 -17.54 21.32 23.91
N ARG A 9 -16.61 20.36 23.88
CA ARG A 9 -15.26 20.46 24.45
C ARG A 9 -14.18 20.83 23.46
N GLN A 10 -14.57 21.24 22.23
CA GLN A 10 -13.65 21.62 21.17
C GLN A 10 -12.73 20.46 20.71
N LEU A 11 -13.19 19.21 20.87
CA LEU A 11 -12.52 18.04 20.32
C LEU A 11 -13.00 17.79 18.90
N GLU A 12 -12.11 17.32 18.06
CA GLU A 12 -12.47 16.78 16.76
C GLU A 12 -13.13 15.43 16.96
N VAL A 13 -14.30 15.21 16.35
CA VAL A 13 -15.11 14.00 16.55
C VAL A 13 -15.23 13.23 15.26
N HIS A 14 -14.73 12.01 15.26
CA HIS A 14 -14.86 11.06 14.18
C HIS A 14 -15.82 9.94 14.59
N THR A 15 -16.77 9.62 13.71
CA THR A 15 -17.73 8.54 13.95
C THR A 15 -17.51 7.43 12.92
N VAL A 16 -17.24 6.24 13.40
CA VAL A 16 -17.14 5.02 12.59
C VAL A 16 -18.27 4.08 12.95
N LYS A 17 -19.07 3.70 11.95
CA LYS A 17 -20.18 2.74 12.12
C LYS A 17 -19.70 1.36 11.71
N GLY A 18 -19.57 0.44 12.67
CA GLY A 18 -19.42 -1.00 12.44
C GLY A 18 -20.78 -1.68 12.33
N GLU A 19 -20.77 -2.99 12.13
CA GLU A 19 -22.02 -3.79 12.04
C GLU A 19 -22.81 -3.78 13.36
N ASP A 20 -22.13 -3.96 14.50
CA ASP A 20 -22.76 -4.07 15.82
C ASP A 20 -22.52 -2.85 16.72
N LEU A 21 -21.45 -2.10 16.49
CA LEU A 21 -21.04 -0.98 17.34
C LEU A 21 -20.76 0.27 16.51
N THR A 22 -21.02 1.42 17.12
CA THR A 22 -20.56 2.71 16.60
C THR A 22 -19.43 3.23 17.49
N ILE A 23 -18.27 3.51 16.90
CA ILE A 23 -17.15 4.12 17.63
C ILE A 23 -17.17 5.62 17.39
N ILE A 24 -17.04 6.37 18.49
CA ILE A 24 -16.90 7.82 18.48
C ILE A 24 -15.49 8.14 18.95
N GLY A 25 -14.62 8.48 18.01
CA GLY A 25 -13.26 8.94 18.27
C GLY A 25 -13.25 10.43 18.60
N CYS A 26 -12.70 10.80 19.73
CA CYS A 26 -12.47 12.19 20.12
C CYS A 26 -10.98 12.48 20.07
N ILE A 27 -10.56 13.40 19.19
CA ILE A 27 -9.18 13.78 18.97
C ILE A 27 -8.96 15.22 19.44
N GLY A 28 -7.86 15.47 20.14
CA GLY A 28 -7.50 16.79 20.67
C GLY A 28 -6.89 16.71 22.08
N ASP A 29 -6.98 17.79 22.86
CA ASP A 29 -6.52 17.81 24.25
C ASP A 29 -7.47 17.02 25.17
N THR A 30 -7.36 15.70 25.10
CA THR A 30 -8.19 14.77 25.89
C THR A 30 -7.68 14.57 27.33
N VAL A 31 -6.50 15.09 27.68
CA VAL A 31 -5.89 14.94 29.02
C VAL A 31 -6.80 15.53 30.11
N ARG A 32 -7.55 16.57 29.78
CA ARG A 32 -8.45 17.30 30.70
C ARG A 32 -9.90 16.77 30.69
N VAL A 33 -10.17 15.75 29.89
CA VAL A 33 -11.52 15.21 29.74
C VAL A 33 -11.67 13.98 30.61
N ASP A 34 -12.53 14.08 31.62
CA ASP A 34 -12.87 12.93 32.46
C ASP A 34 -13.70 11.91 31.68
N PRO A 35 -13.23 10.67 31.50
CA PRO A 35 -13.95 9.60 30.79
C PRO A 35 -15.36 9.35 31.34
N LYS A 36 -15.56 9.52 32.63
CA LYS A 36 -16.85 9.35 33.29
C LYS A 36 -17.97 10.22 32.74
N LEU A 37 -17.62 11.36 32.13
CA LEU A 37 -18.60 12.25 31.49
C LEU A 37 -19.28 11.62 30.27
N PHE A 38 -18.64 10.69 29.63
CA PHE A 38 -19.20 9.94 28.48
C PHE A 38 -19.95 8.69 28.99
N GLU A 39 -19.47 8.06 30.06
CA GLU A 39 -20.07 6.86 30.66
C GLU A 39 -21.44 7.10 31.29
N VAL A 40 -21.81 8.35 31.53
CA VAL A 40 -23.15 8.72 32.04
C VAL A 40 -24.26 8.44 31.02
N ASP A 41 -23.94 8.46 29.72
CA ASP A 41 -24.90 8.14 28.67
C ASP A 41 -25.02 6.61 28.56
N SER A 42 -26.22 6.09 28.85
CA SER A 42 -26.49 4.63 28.82
C SER A 42 -26.28 3.96 27.45
N SER A 43 -26.13 4.75 26.42
CA SER A 43 -25.78 4.26 25.08
C SER A 43 -24.25 4.06 24.88
N VAL A 44 -23.43 4.48 25.85
CA VAL A 44 -21.97 4.29 25.81
C VAL A 44 -21.62 3.00 26.55
N GLU A 45 -21.14 2.02 25.83
CA GLU A 45 -20.73 0.73 26.39
C GLU A 45 -19.39 0.84 27.11
N LYS A 46 -18.42 1.56 26.51
CA LYS A 46 -17.05 1.67 27.02
C LYS A 46 -16.38 2.96 26.55
N VAL A 47 -15.56 3.53 27.42
CA VAL A 47 -14.63 4.63 27.08
C VAL A 47 -13.19 4.13 27.21
N MET A 48 -12.37 4.40 26.21
CA MET A 48 -10.97 3.98 26.18
C MET A 48 -10.06 5.15 25.78
N HIS A 49 -8.92 5.28 26.44
CA HIS A 49 -7.85 6.13 25.97
C HIS A 49 -6.96 5.40 24.97
N VAL A 50 -6.83 5.94 23.76
CA VAL A 50 -5.88 5.44 22.75
C VAL A 50 -4.55 6.15 22.99
N GLN A 51 -3.53 5.41 23.39
CA GLN A 51 -2.20 5.93 23.74
C GLN A 51 -1.33 6.20 22.53
N GLU A 52 -1.49 5.42 21.45
CA GLU A 52 -0.71 5.59 20.22
C GLU A 52 -0.95 6.99 19.62
N PRO A 53 0.10 7.59 19.01
CA PRO A 53 0.01 8.94 18.44
C PRO A 53 -0.89 9.00 17.18
N TYR A 54 -1.05 7.88 16.45
CA TYR A 54 -1.97 7.75 15.31
C TYR A 54 -3.37 7.33 15.80
N LYS A 55 -4.42 7.90 15.20
CA LYS A 55 -5.83 7.72 15.60
C LYS A 55 -6.65 7.06 14.50
N LEU A 56 -6.73 7.68 13.33
CA LEU A 56 -7.52 7.16 12.20
C LEU A 56 -6.98 5.82 11.69
N VAL A 57 -5.67 5.63 11.70
CA VAL A 57 -5.01 4.38 11.32
C VAL A 57 -5.17 3.29 12.38
N ASN A 58 -5.48 3.66 13.64
CA ASN A 58 -5.49 2.73 14.76
C ASN A 58 -6.71 1.81 14.73
N ARG A 59 -6.49 0.49 14.89
CA ARG A 59 -7.57 -0.50 14.97
C ARG A 59 -8.58 -0.22 16.10
N ALA A 60 -8.17 0.43 17.17
CA ALA A 60 -9.09 0.82 18.24
C ALA A 60 -10.16 1.82 17.78
N PHE A 61 -9.88 2.63 16.74
CA PHE A 61 -10.83 3.55 16.12
C PHE A 61 -11.63 2.88 14.99
N HIS A 62 -11.12 1.82 14.39
CA HIS A 62 -11.75 1.10 13.29
C HIS A 62 -11.49 -0.41 13.47
N PRO A 63 -12.36 -1.14 14.20
CA PRO A 63 -12.14 -2.55 14.55
C PRO A 63 -12.10 -3.49 13.36
N ASP A 64 -12.93 -3.21 12.35
CA ASP A 64 -13.07 -4.04 11.15
C ASP A 64 -11.91 -3.80 10.17
N ASP A 65 -11.55 -4.81 9.39
CA ASP A 65 -10.54 -4.66 8.36
C ASP A 65 -11.03 -3.72 7.26
N THR A 66 -10.20 -2.76 6.88
CA THR A 66 -10.48 -1.91 5.73
C THR A 66 -10.30 -2.68 4.43
N VAL A 67 -11.29 -2.55 3.55
CA VAL A 67 -11.21 -3.02 2.16
C VAL A 67 -11.08 -1.80 1.26
N VAL A 68 -9.95 -1.68 0.59
CA VAL A 68 -9.71 -0.61 -0.39
C VAL A 68 -10.10 -1.11 -1.78
N ASP A 69 -10.96 -0.37 -2.47
CA ASP A 69 -11.32 -0.64 -3.87
C ASP A 69 -10.39 0.14 -4.81
N VAL A 70 -9.74 -0.57 -5.71
CA VAL A 70 -8.88 0.00 -6.77
C VAL A 70 -9.51 -0.31 -8.11
N SER A 71 -10.39 0.56 -8.59
CA SER A 71 -11.11 0.38 -9.88
C SER A 71 -11.75 -1.01 -10.04
N GLY A 72 -12.41 -1.49 -8.97
CA GLY A 72 -13.09 -2.79 -8.92
C GLY A 72 -12.24 -3.95 -8.36
N VAL A 73 -10.95 -3.73 -8.10
CA VAL A 73 -10.09 -4.72 -7.42
C VAL A 73 -10.05 -4.43 -5.92
N LYS A 74 -10.49 -5.36 -5.11
CA LYS A 74 -10.51 -5.22 -3.64
C LYS A 74 -9.17 -5.63 -3.04
N VAL A 75 -8.68 -4.86 -2.05
CA VAL A 75 -7.46 -5.11 -1.30
C VAL A 75 -7.77 -5.09 0.19
N GLY A 76 -7.47 -6.15 0.91
CA GLY A 76 -7.82 -6.32 2.33
C GLY A 76 -9.13 -7.08 2.54
N GLY A 77 -9.53 -7.30 3.79
CA GLY A 77 -10.77 -7.98 4.13
C GLY A 77 -10.88 -9.41 3.59
N GLY A 78 -9.76 -10.12 3.47
CA GLY A 78 -9.73 -11.47 2.88
C GLY A 78 -9.36 -11.52 1.40
N HIS A 79 -9.38 -10.41 0.66
CA HIS A 79 -8.98 -10.35 -0.74
C HIS A 79 -7.46 -10.20 -0.89
N LEU A 80 -6.89 -10.90 -1.89
CA LEU A 80 -5.46 -10.87 -2.20
C LEU A 80 -5.21 -10.08 -3.51
N ALA A 81 -4.57 -8.93 -3.40
CA ALA A 81 -4.15 -8.15 -4.56
C ALA A 81 -2.87 -8.74 -5.19
N LEU A 82 -2.86 -8.90 -6.51
CA LEU A 82 -1.72 -9.41 -7.29
C LEU A 82 -1.29 -8.34 -8.28
N ILE A 83 -0.32 -7.52 -7.86
CA ILE A 83 0.18 -6.39 -8.61
C ILE A 83 1.48 -6.82 -9.29
N ALA A 84 1.55 -6.79 -10.62
CA ALA A 84 2.73 -7.21 -11.35
C ALA A 84 3.00 -6.34 -12.58
N GLY A 85 4.26 -6.25 -12.98
CA GLY A 85 4.69 -5.48 -14.15
C GLY A 85 6.14 -5.04 -14.05
N PRO A 86 6.64 -4.27 -15.02
CA PRO A 86 8.05 -3.90 -15.08
C PRO A 86 8.45 -2.91 -13.97
N CYS A 87 9.74 -2.90 -13.61
CA CYS A 87 10.27 -1.87 -12.69
C CYS A 87 10.07 -0.48 -13.27
N SER A 88 10.41 -0.28 -14.53
CA SER A 88 10.23 0.97 -15.27
C SER A 88 9.50 0.73 -16.58
N VAL A 89 8.77 1.74 -17.02
CA VAL A 89 8.24 1.82 -18.37
C VAL A 89 9.40 2.20 -19.30
N GLU A 90 9.72 1.33 -20.25
CA GLU A 90 10.86 1.51 -21.17
C GLU A 90 10.41 1.71 -22.63
N SER A 91 9.31 1.05 -23.03
CA SER A 91 8.62 1.25 -24.30
C SER A 91 7.17 0.75 -24.21
N GLU A 92 6.32 1.18 -25.11
CA GLU A 92 4.92 0.74 -25.21
C GLU A 92 4.85 -0.78 -25.48
N GLU A 93 5.67 -1.28 -26.42
CA GLU A 93 5.72 -2.70 -26.77
C GLU A 93 6.06 -3.57 -25.56
N GLN A 94 7.11 -3.20 -24.80
CA GLN A 94 7.53 -3.89 -23.58
C GLN A 94 6.37 -3.96 -22.57
N VAL A 95 5.73 -2.83 -22.27
CA VAL A 95 4.69 -2.76 -21.22
C VAL A 95 3.47 -3.56 -21.61
N ILE A 96 3.01 -3.47 -22.86
CA ILE A 96 1.84 -4.22 -23.35
C ILE A 96 2.12 -5.73 -23.35
N GLU A 97 3.30 -6.17 -23.79
CA GLU A 97 3.69 -7.58 -23.75
C GLU A 97 3.67 -8.12 -22.31
N ILE A 98 4.30 -7.41 -21.38
CA ILE A 98 4.34 -7.80 -19.97
C ILE A 98 2.93 -7.77 -19.37
N ALA A 99 2.12 -6.73 -19.63
CA ALA A 99 0.77 -6.59 -19.12
C ALA A 99 -0.13 -7.76 -19.53
N LYS A 100 -0.06 -8.18 -20.79
CA LYS A 100 -0.78 -9.36 -21.31
C LYS A 100 -0.33 -10.64 -20.60
N ALA A 101 0.97 -10.83 -20.44
CA ALA A 101 1.54 -12.02 -19.80
C ALA A 101 1.14 -12.11 -18.32
N VAL A 102 1.29 -11.02 -17.54
CA VAL A 102 0.92 -11.05 -16.12
C VAL A 102 -0.58 -11.19 -15.90
N LYS A 103 -1.42 -10.58 -16.77
CA LYS A 103 -2.86 -10.77 -16.74
C LYS A 103 -3.23 -12.23 -16.98
N ALA A 104 -2.66 -12.85 -18.01
CA ALA A 104 -2.90 -14.27 -18.33
C ALA A 104 -2.52 -15.20 -17.16
N SER A 105 -1.53 -14.84 -16.37
CA SER A 105 -1.11 -15.57 -15.16
C SER A 105 -2.01 -15.31 -13.95
N GLY A 106 -2.87 -14.28 -13.96
CA GLY A 106 -3.80 -13.98 -12.87
C GLY A 106 -3.48 -12.70 -12.08
N ALA A 107 -2.57 -11.84 -12.55
CA ALA A 107 -2.43 -10.50 -11.98
C ALA A 107 -3.73 -9.71 -12.15
N ASN A 108 -4.11 -8.95 -11.11
CA ASN A 108 -5.31 -8.13 -11.13
C ASN A 108 -5.01 -6.62 -11.17
N MET A 109 -3.74 -6.21 -11.07
CA MET A 109 -3.29 -4.84 -11.32
C MET A 109 -1.92 -4.84 -12.04
N LEU A 110 -1.70 -3.83 -12.88
CA LEU A 110 -0.43 -3.60 -13.58
C LEU A 110 0.38 -2.53 -12.84
N ARG A 111 1.62 -2.86 -12.48
CA ARG A 111 2.57 -1.85 -12.01
C ARG A 111 3.55 -1.45 -13.10
N GLY A 112 4.02 -0.23 -13.07
CA GLY A 112 5.13 0.25 -13.89
C GLY A 112 5.60 1.63 -13.40
N GLY A 113 6.91 1.87 -13.35
CA GLY A 113 7.45 3.18 -12.97
C GLY A 113 7.56 4.10 -14.19
N ALA A 114 6.69 5.10 -14.29
CA ALA A 114 6.80 6.16 -15.31
C ALA A 114 7.92 7.15 -14.93
N PHE A 115 8.04 7.46 -13.65
CA PHE A 115 9.10 8.26 -13.05
C PHE A 115 9.97 7.37 -12.17
N LYS A 116 11.29 7.61 -12.13
CA LYS A 116 12.23 6.76 -11.36
C LYS A 116 13.09 7.61 -10.40
N PRO A 117 12.97 7.40 -9.07
CA PRO A 117 13.87 8.01 -8.10
C PRO A 117 15.22 7.30 -8.15
N ARG A 118 16.23 7.95 -8.71
CA ARG A 118 17.58 7.34 -8.85
C ARG A 118 18.58 8.02 -7.92
N THR A 119 19.46 7.23 -7.32
CA THR A 119 20.57 7.76 -6.53
C THR A 119 21.60 8.45 -7.42
N SER A 120 21.80 7.95 -8.64
CA SER A 120 22.70 8.57 -9.63
C SER A 120 21.89 9.39 -10.65
N PRO A 121 22.27 10.65 -10.91
CA PRO A 121 21.61 11.47 -11.93
C PRO A 121 21.86 10.97 -13.37
N TYR A 122 22.84 10.09 -13.54
CA TYR A 122 23.18 9.51 -14.85
C TYR A 122 22.41 8.23 -15.18
N SER A 123 21.65 7.69 -14.21
CA SER A 123 20.81 6.53 -14.44
C SER A 123 19.52 6.91 -15.17
N PHE A 124 18.87 5.94 -15.82
CA PHE A 124 17.57 6.14 -16.45
C PHE A 124 16.53 6.70 -15.45
N GLN A 125 15.97 7.85 -15.78
CA GLN A 125 15.05 8.60 -14.88
C GLN A 125 13.56 8.26 -15.11
N GLY A 126 13.24 7.36 -16.04
CA GLY A 126 11.89 7.09 -16.51
C GLY A 126 11.50 7.95 -17.72
N LEU A 127 10.39 7.60 -18.35
CA LEU A 127 9.83 8.32 -19.50
C LEU A 127 8.89 9.48 -19.09
N GLY A 128 8.66 9.67 -17.77
CA GLY A 128 7.80 10.72 -17.28
C GLY A 128 6.36 10.61 -17.76
N LEU A 129 5.79 11.69 -18.25
CA LEU A 129 4.39 11.72 -18.73
C LEU A 129 4.16 10.77 -19.92
N GLU A 130 5.11 10.59 -20.81
CA GLU A 130 5.03 9.60 -21.88
C GLU A 130 4.88 8.19 -21.31
N GLY A 131 5.64 7.85 -20.27
CA GLY A 131 5.50 6.57 -19.57
C GLY A 131 4.13 6.38 -18.92
N LEU A 132 3.51 7.46 -18.47
CA LEU A 132 2.14 7.41 -17.94
C LEU A 132 1.12 7.13 -19.04
N GLU A 133 1.26 7.73 -20.22
CA GLU A 133 0.40 7.44 -21.38
C GLU A 133 0.54 5.99 -21.84
N ILE A 134 1.75 5.44 -21.85
CA ILE A 134 2.00 4.03 -22.17
C ILE A 134 1.29 3.10 -21.17
N LEU A 135 1.31 3.42 -19.87
CA LEU A 135 0.56 2.65 -18.87
C LEU A 135 -0.95 2.73 -19.10
N CYS A 136 -1.48 3.89 -19.50
CA CYS A 136 -2.88 4.06 -19.86
C CYS A 136 -3.25 3.19 -21.08
N ALA A 137 -2.42 3.16 -22.12
CA ALA A 137 -2.63 2.31 -23.28
C ALA A 137 -2.63 0.81 -22.89
N ALA A 138 -1.72 0.39 -22.02
CA ALA A 138 -1.69 -0.98 -21.51
C ALA A 138 -2.94 -1.33 -20.67
N ARG A 139 -3.48 -0.37 -19.90
CA ARG A 139 -4.77 -0.54 -19.20
C ARG A 139 -5.93 -0.72 -20.18
N GLU A 140 -6.00 0.09 -21.23
CA GLU A 140 -7.04 -0.03 -22.26
C GLU A 140 -7.00 -1.39 -22.95
N GLU A 141 -5.81 -1.88 -23.27
CA GLU A 141 -5.60 -3.17 -23.94
C GLU A 141 -5.91 -4.36 -23.03
N THR A 142 -5.63 -4.26 -21.72
CA THR A 142 -5.71 -5.41 -20.80
C THR A 142 -6.86 -5.31 -19.80
N GLY A 143 -7.38 -4.12 -19.53
CA GLY A 143 -8.34 -3.87 -18.44
C GLY A 143 -7.73 -3.92 -17.04
N LEU A 144 -6.39 -4.01 -16.89
CA LEU A 144 -5.73 -4.00 -15.59
C LEU A 144 -5.65 -2.56 -15.04
N PRO A 145 -6.17 -2.27 -13.85
CA PRO A 145 -5.89 -1.00 -13.16
C PRO A 145 -4.40 -0.77 -13.01
N ILE A 146 -3.96 0.49 -13.18
CA ILE A 146 -2.54 0.85 -13.15
C ILE A 146 -2.07 1.39 -11.81
N VAL A 147 -0.87 0.96 -11.41
CA VAL A 147 -0.16 1.37 -10.21
C VAL A 147 1.18 2.00 -10.61
N THR A 148 1.38 3.27 -10.30
CA THR A 148 2.64 3.95 -10.60
C THR A 148 3.02 4.95 -9.52
N GLU A 149 4.33 5.23 -9.40
CA GLU A 149 4.89 6.07 -8.34
C GLU A 149 4.77 7.56 -8.67
N LEU A 150 4.14 8.31 -7.76
CA LEU A 150 4.17 9.77 -7.74
C LEU A 150 5.40 10.25 -6.97
N MET A 151 6.24 11.05 -7.60
CA MET A 151 7.47 11.58 -7.01
C MET A 151 7.38 13.03 -6.56
N SER A 152 6.55 13.83 -7.24
CA SER A 152 6.39 15.25 -7.00
C SER A 152 4.91 15.63 -7.01
N PRO A 153 4.47 16.53 -6.13
CA PRO A 153 3.08 17.00 -6.09
C PRO A 153 2.65 17.75 -7.35
N GLU A 154 3.57 18.24 -8.15
CA GLU A 154 3.25 18.92 -9.43
C GLU A 154 2.51 18.03 -10.44
N TYR A 155 2.65 16.69 -10.31
CA TYR A 155 1.96 15.72 -11.16
C TYR A 155 0.67 15.17 -10.54
N LEU A 156 0.26 15.65 -9.37
CA LEU A 156 -0.87 15.07 -8.63
C LEU A 156 -2.18 15.15 -9.43
N GLU A 157 -2.43 16.24 -10.12
CA GLU A 157 -3.66 16.44 -10.91
C GLU A 157 -3.77 15.39 -12.03
N ILE A 158 -2.70 15.17 -12.79
CA ILE A 158 -2.70 14.17 -13.87
C ILE A 158 -2.74 12.74 -13.31
N PHE A 159 -2.14 12.50 -12.14
CA PHE A 159 -2.24 11.20 -11.47
C PHE A 159 -3.65 10.93 -10.95
N ASP A 160 -4.34 11.93 -10.42
CA ASP A 160 -5.73 11.81 -9.97
C ASP A 160 -6.68 11.50 -11.13
N GLU A 161 -6.39 12.01 -12.33
CA GLU A 161 -7.13 11.69 -13.54
C GLU A 161 -6.84 10.29 -14.07
N LYS A 162 -5.56 9.91 -14.19
CA LYS A 162 -5.12 8.76 -15.00
C LYS A 162 -4.73 7.51 -14.21
N VAL A 163 -4.36 7.61 -12.94
CA VAL A 163 -3.81 6.50 -12.14
C VAL A 163 -4.89 5.90 -11.25
N ASP A 164 -4.96 4.58 -11.15
CA ASP A 164 -5.94 3.88 -10.33
C ASP A 164 -5.47 3.70 -8.88
N LEU A 165 -4.17 3.47 -8.67
CA LEU A 165 -3.53 3.36 -7.36
C LEU A 165 -2.21 4.14 -7.38
N ILE A 166 -2.14 5.21 -6.62
CA ILE A 166 -0.93 6.05 -6.54
C ILE A 166 0.06 5.44 -5.55
N GLN A 167 1.24 5.07 -6.04
CA GLN A 167 2.30 4.58 -5.18
C GLN A 167 3.14 5.73 -4.66
N ILE A 168 3.43 5.71 -3.35
CA ILE A 168 4.44 6.56 -2.71
C ILE A 168 5.64 5.70 -2.33
N GLY A 169 6.77 6.01 -2.93
CA GLY A 169 8.02 5.28 -2.72
C GLY A 169 8.57 5.45 -1.30
N ALA A 170 9.39 4.51 -0.88
CA ALA A 170 9.98 4.49 0.46
C ALA A 170 10.76 5.76 0.83
N ARG A 171 11.37 6.43 -0.16
CA ARG A 171 12.10 7.70 0.04
C ARG A 171 11.18 8.88 0.34
N ASN A 172 9.91 8.81 -0.08
CA ASN A 172 8.88 9.84 0.13
C ASN A 172 7.92 9.51 1.29
N MET A 173 8.14 8.42 2.03
CA MET A 173 7.28 8.05 3.16
C MET A 173 7.16 9.17 4.21
N GLN A 174 8.20 9.94 4.41
CA GLN A 174 8.24 11.06 5.36
C GLN A 174 8.17 12.44 4.70
N ASN A 175 7.81 12.51 3.43
CA ASN A 175 7.52 13.76 2.74
C ASN A 175 6.09 14.23 3.12
N TYR A 176 5.95 14.76 4.33
CA TYR A 176 4.64 15.08 4.91
C TYR A 176 3.84 16.09 4.09
N ASP A 177 4.51 17.00 3.38
CA ASP A 177 3.82 17.96 2.51
C ASP A 177 3.18 17.26 1.29
N LEU A 178 3.87 16.27 0.72
CA LEU A 178 3.28 15.41 -0.32
C LEU A 178 2.14 14.57 0.27
N LEU A 179 2.31 13.98 1.46
CA LEU A 179 1.29 13.14 2.08
C LEU A 179 0.00 13.91 2.39
N LYS A 180 0.09 15.17 2.82
CA LYS A 180 -1.07 16.05 3.02
C LYS A 180 -1.82 16.31 1.72
N GLN A 181 -1.10 16.52 0.61
CA GLN A 181 -1.73 16.74 -0.70
C GLN A 181 -2.43 15.47 -1.20
N LEU A 182 -1.85 14.29 -0.96
CA LEU A 182 -2.49 13.00 -1.26
C LEU A 182 -3.79 12.76 -0.46
N GLY A 183 -3.93 13.40 0.69
CA GLY A 183 -5.18 13.42 1.43
C GLY A 183 -6.33 14.14 0.71
N GLN A 184 -6.04 14.98 -0.28
CA GLN A 184 -7.06 15.71 -1.07
C GLN A 184 -7.57 14.90 -2.27
N THR A 185 -6.82 13.89 -2.73
CA THR A 185 -7.29 12.99 -3.80
C THR A 185 -8.21 11.90 -3.25
N LYS A 186 -9.06 11.37 -4.13
CA LYS A 186 -9.89 10.19 -3.85
C LYS A 186 -9.23 8.88 -4.30
N ARG A 187 -8.11 8.97 -5.01
CA ARG A 187 -7.39 7.78 -5.48
C ARG A 187 -6.79 7.04 -4.28
N PRO A 188 -6.87 5.71 -4.25
CA PRO A 188 -6.17 4.91 -3.26
C PRO A 188 -4.66 5.15 -3.30
N ILE A 189 -4.02 5.06 -2.14
CA ILE A 189 -2.58 5.30 -1.98
C ILE A 189 -1.89 4.03 -1.50
N LEU A 190 -0.87 3.56 -2.22
CA LEU A 190 0.04 2.50 -1.80
C LEU A 190 1.27 3.15 -1.15
N LEU A 191 1.34 3.12 0.18
CA LEU A 191 2.41 3.75 0.96
C LEU A 191 3.51 2.75 1.29
N LYS A 192 4.64 2.83 0.60
CA LYS A 192 5.82 1.99 0.87
C LYS A 192 6.54 2.42 2.14
N ARG A 193 6.86 1.44 3.00
CA ARG A 193 7.64 1.64 4.22
C ARG A 193 9.04 2.17 3.90
N GLY A 194 9.49 3.18 4.64
CA GLY A 194 10.85 3.68 4.57
C GLY A 194 11.87 2.63 5.03
N LEU A 195 13.09 2.71 4.50
CA LEU A 195 14.14 1.70 4.71
C LEU A 195 14.54 1.52 6.17
N ASN A 196 14.39 2.55 7.00
CA ASN A 196 14.73 2.55 8.43
C ASN A 196 13.52 2.90 9.31
N ALA A 197 12.31 2.89 8.72
CA ALA A 197 11.11 3.31 9.42
C ALA A 197 10.61 2.24 10.40
N THR A 198 10.32 2.68 11.62
CA THR A 198 9.58 1.88 12.60
C THR A 198 8.14 1.69 12.16
N TYR A 199 7.40 0.80 12.80
CA TYR A 199 5.96 0.66 12.56
C TYR A 199 5.21 1.95 12.90
N GLU A 200 5.57 2.60 14.01
CA GLU A 200 4.94 3.86 14.42
C GLU A 200 5.15 4.97 13.39
N GLU A 201 6.37 5.17 12.89
CA GLU A 201 6.66 6.15 11.83
C GLU A 201 5.87 5.86 10.55
N TRP A 202 5.72 4.58 10.20
CA TRP A 202 4.94 4.18 9.03
C TRP A 202 3.45 4.43 9.22
N MET A 203 2.89 4.09 10.41
CA MET A 203 1.50 4.39 10.77
C MET A 203 1.25 5.91 10.80
N MET A 204 2.18 6.70 11.35
CA MET A 204 2.07 8.16 11.36
C MET A 204 2.07 8.76 9.95
N SER A 205 2.83 8.19 9.02
CA SER A 205 2.79 8.62 7.62
C SER A 205 1.43 8.33 6.96
N ALA A 206 0.84 7.18 7.24
CA ALA A 206 -0.53 6.87 6.81
C ALA A 206 -1.56 7.80 7.48
N GLU A 207 -1.39 8.12 8.76
CA GLU A 207 -2.24 9.07 9.49
C GLU A 207 -2.26 10.45 8.83
N TYR A 208 -1.12 10.96 8.33
CA TYR A 208 -1.06 12.23 7.59
C TYR A 208 -1.98 12.24 6.36
N ILE A 209 -2.00 11.14 5.59
CA ILE A 209 -2.87 11.01 4.43
C ILE A 209 -4.34 10.96 4.87
N MET A 210 -4.66 10.13 5.85
CA MET A 210 -6.03 9.94 6.33
C MET A 210 -6.59 11.18 7.00
N ALA A 211 -5.82 11.84 7.86
CA ALA A 211 -6.21 13.07 8.53
C ALA A 211 -6.39 14.24 7.56
N SER A 212 -5.78 14.18 6.39
CA SER A 212 -5.96 15.15 5.31
C SER A 212 -7.15 14.84 4.40
N GLY A 213 -7.89 13.73 4.63
CA GLY A 213 -9.18 13.44 3.99
C GLY A 213 -9.26 12.16 3.15
N ASN A 214 -8.17 11.42 2.92
CA ASN A 214 -8.17 10.20 2.12
C ASN A 214 -8.03 8.94 2.99
N PRO A 215 -9.11 8.19 3.24
CA PRO A 215 -9.07 6.96 4.03
C PRO A 215 -8.53 5.73 3.26
N ASN A 216 -8.36 5.82 1.94
CA ASN A 216 -8.02 4.69 1.07
C ASN A 216 -6.50 4.47 1.02
N VAL A 217 -5.91 4.03 2.12
CA VAL A 217 -4.47 3.78 2.24
C VAL A 217 -4.20 2.29 2.34
N ILE A 218 -3.25 1.82 1.54
CA ILE A 218 -2.70 0.47 1.53
C ILE A 218 -1.24 0.58 1.95
N LEU A 219 -0.85 -0.17 2.97
CA LEU A 219 0.53 -0.22 3.44
C LEU A 219 1.34 -1.22 2.61
N CYS A 220 2.61 -0.91 2.32
CA CYS A 220 3.47 -1.81 1.55
C CYS A 220 4.82 -2.02 2.25
N GLU A 221 5.02 -3.23 2.79
CA GLU A 221 6.33 -3.68 3.26
C GLU A 221 7.22 -4.00 2.05
N ARG A 222 8.47 -3.50 2.06
CA ARG A 222 9.42 -3.66 0.95
C ARG A 222 10.86 -3.94 1.38
N GLY A 223 11.04 -4.38 2.60
CA GLY A 223 12.33 -4.61 3.22
C GLY A 223 12.88 -3.40 3.95
N ILE A 224 13.55 -3.66 5.03
CA ILE A 224 14.25 -2.68 5.86
C ILE A 224 15.76 -2.85 5.74
N ARG A 225 16.52 -1.77 5.92
CA ARG A 225 17.96 -1.83 5.95
C ARG A 225 18.43 -2.40 7.27
N THR A 226 19.24 -3.46 7.19
CA THR A 226 19.89 -4.08 8.35
C THR A 226 21.40 -4.11 8.13
N PHE A 227 22.12 -4.76 9.02
CA PHE A 227 23.56 -4.99 8.88
C PHE A 227 23.90 -5.99 7.75
N GLU A 228 22.94 -6.79 7.30
CA GLU A 228 23.15 -7.77 6.23
C GLU A 228 23.30 -7.08 4.87
N THR A 229 24.28 -7.48 4.10
CA THR A 229 24.62 -6.87 2.81
C THR A 229 24.51 -7.81 1.62
N TYR A 230 24.27 -9.10 1.86
CA TYR A 230 24.12 -10.09 0.78
C TYR A 230 22.82 -9.87 -0.02
N THR A 231 21.77 -9.42 0.64
CA THR A 231 20.51 -8.99 0.04
C THR A 231 20.39 -7.47 0.05
N ARG A 232 19.58 -6.92 -0.85
CA ARG A 232 19.37 -5.47 -0.95
C ARG A 232 18.82 -4.88 0.36
N ASN A 233 17.83 -5.57 0.95
CA ASN A 233 17.22 -5.28 2.24
C ASN A 233 16.79 -6.60 2.89
N THR A 234 16.39 -6.54 4.15
CA THR A 234 15.79 -7.64 4.89
C THR A 234 14.27 -7.50 4.85
N LEU A 235 13.56 -8.48 4.29
CA LEU A 235 12.10 -8.49 4.30
C LEU A 235 11.59 -8.76 5.71
N ASP A 236 10.83 -7.81 6.25
CA ASP A 236 10.23 -7.91 7.58
C ASP A 236 8.84 -8.54 7.51
N LEU A 237 8.78 -9.87 7.47
CA LEU A 237 7.52 -10.61 7.47
C LEU A 237 6.71 -10.43 8.76
N GLN A 238 7.36 -10.08 9.88
CA GLN A 238 6.69 -9.81 11.15
C GLN A 238 5.82 -8.55 11.07
N SER A 239 6.12 -7.65 10.15
CA SER A 239 5.31 -6.45 9.92
C SER A 239 3.85 -6.79 9.62
N ILE A 240 3.58 -7.89 8.94
CA ILE A 240 2.22 -8.27 8.53
C ILE A 240 1.30 -8.51 9.76
N PRO A 241 1.60 -9.45 10.66
CA PRO A 241 0.76 -9.65 11.85
C PRO A 241 0.83 -8.48 12.84
N VAL A 242 1.95 -7.75 12.92
CA VAL A 242 2.06 -6.57 13.79
C VAL A 242 1.16 -5.45 13.31
N VAL A 243 1.23 -5.10 12.02
CA VAL A 243 0.36 -4.05 11.45
C VAL A 243 -1.11 -4.45 11.58
N ARG A 244 -1.46 -5.71 11.28
CA ARG A 244 -2.84 -6.19 11.46
C ARG A 244 -3.36 -6.03 12.89
N LYS A 245 -2.49 -6.16 13.91
CA LYS A 245 -2.85 -5.91 15.31
C LYS A 245 -3.02 -4.42 15.62
N LEU A 246 -2.19 -3.56 15.05
CA LEU A 246 -2.14 -2.13 15.36
C LEU A 246 -3.11 -1.30 14.51
N SER A 247 -3.37 -1.74 13.28
CA SER A 247 -4.13 -1.00 12.26
C SER A 247 -5.17 -1.89 11.58
N HIS A 248 -6.13 -1.27 10.95
CA HIS A 248 -7.14 -1.89 10.10
C HIS A 248 -6.79 -1.84 8.60
N LEU A 249 -5.70 -1.14 8.25
CA LEU A 249 -5.29 -0.94 6.86
C LEU A 249 -4.71 -2.23 6.26
N PRO A 250 -4.98 -2.52 4.97
CA PRO A 250 -4.42 -3.69 4.29
C PRO A 250 -2.91 -3.56 4.09
N VAL A 251 -2.21 -4.71 4.10
CA VAL A 251 -0.76 -4.80 3.95
C VAL A 251 -0.41 -5.59 2.70
N VAL A 252 0.23 -4.93 1.74
CA VAL A 252 0.85 -5.52 0.55
C VAL A 252 2.34 -5.70 0.80
N VAL A 253 2.96 -6.70 0.17
CA VAL A 253 4.39 -6.98 0.29
C VAL A 253 5.08 -6.90 -1.05
N ASP A 254 6.26 -6.29 -1.08
CA ASP A 254 7.15 -6.16 -2.23
C ASP A 254 8.41 -7.01 -2.03
N PRO A 255 8.41 -8.28 -2.41
CA PRO A 255 9.57 -9.15 -2.27
C PRO A 255 10.69 -8.82 -3.26
N SER A 256 10.36 -8.19 -4.40
CA SER A 256 11.33 -7.80 -5.43
C SER A 256 12.32 -6.76 -4.90
N HIS A 257 11.82 -5.66 -4.32
CA HIS A 257 12.66 -4.61 -3.74
C HIS A 257 13.25 -5.00 -2.39
N ALA A 258 12.66 -5.95 -1.67
CA ALA A 258 13.23 -6.43 -0.42
C ALA A 258 14.52 -7.22 -0.68
N GLY A 259 14.43 -8.32 -1.42
CA GLY A 259 15.57 -9.20 -1.67
C GLY A 259 16.59 -8.62 -2.67
N GLY A 260 16.12 -7.92 -3.68
CA GLY A 260 16.95 -7.38 -4.77
C GLY A 260 17.49 -8.45 -5.73
N LYS A 261 16.99 -9.67 -5.65
CA LYS A 261 17.42 -10.82 -6.46
C LYS A 261 16.20 -11.65 -6.87
N TRP A 262 16.06 -11.95 -8.14
CA TRP A 262 14.89 -12.64 -8.69
C TRP A 262 14.58 -13.99 -8.03
N TRP A 263 15.60 -14.76 -7.67
CA TRP A 263 15.40 -16.09 -7.04
C TRP A 263 14.89 -16.03 -5.59
N LEU A 264 14.97 -14.88 -4.93
CA LEU A 264 14.37 -14.66 -3.62
C LEU A 264 12.88 -14.31 -3.70
N VAL A 265 12.40 -13.81 -4.86
CA VAL A 265 11.02 -13.35 -4.99
C VAL A 265 10.03 -14.48 -4.74
N ASP A 266 10.27 -15.65 -5.32
CA ASP A 266 9.39 -16.81 -5.17
C ASP A 266 9.20 -17.24 -3.70
N PRO A 267 10.23 -17.62 -2.94
CA PRO A 267 10.06 -18.05 -1.54
C PRO A 267 9.52 -16.93 -0.65
N MET A 268 9.91 -15.67 -0.89
CA MET A 268 9.46 -14.55 -0.07
C MET A 268 8.00 -14.15 -0.36
N ALA A 269 7.56 -14.27 -1.61
CA ALA A 269 6.15 -14.07 -1.97
C ALA A 269 5.24 -15.10 -1.28
N LYS A 270 5.61 -16.38 -1.35
CA LYS A 270 4.90 -17.48 -0.67
C LYS A 270 4.84 -17.27 0.84
N ALA A 271 5.98 -16.93 1.47
CA ALA A 271 6.05 -16.66 2.89
C ALA A 271 5.19 -15.45 3.30
N SER A 272 5.13 -14.40 2.46
CA SER A 272 4.29 -13.22 2.69
C SER A 272 2.81 -13.56 2.70
N VAL A 273 2.34 -14.35 1.73
CA VAL A 273 0.94 -14.81 1.69
C VAL A 273 0.64 -15.71 2.89
N ALA A 274 1.54 -16.64 3.22
CA ALA A 274 1.40 -17.51 4.39
C ALA A 274 1.35 -16.72 5.72
N ALA A 275 2.06 -15.58 5.80
CA ALA A 275 2.00 -14.67 6.95
C ALA A 275 0.71 -13.82 6.98
N GLY A 276 -0.10 -13.88 5.93
CA GLY A 276 -1.41 -13.23 5.83
C GLY A 276 -1.41 -11.88 5.10
N ALA A 277 -0.44 -11.60 4.24
CA ALA A 277 -0.46 -10.38 3.40
C ALA A 277 -1.76 -10.25 2.61
N ASP A 278 -2.21 -9.01 2.38
CA ASP A 278 -3.39 -8.69 1.58
C ASP A 278 -3.05 -8.46 0.10
N GLY A 279 -1.81 -8.61 -0.27
CA GLY A 279 -1.36 -8.54 -1.65
C GLY A 279 0.15 -8.65 -1.81
N LEU A 280 0.55 -8.80 -3.05
CA LEU A 280 1.94 -8.82 -3.50
C LEU A 280 2.12 -7.77 -4.60
N ILE A 281 3.27 -7.10 -4.62
CA ILE A 281 3.70 -6.27 -5.74
C ILE A 281 5.06 -6.79 -6.24
N ILE A 282 5.07 -7.31 -7.47
CA ILE A 282 6.20 -8.08 -8.02
C ILE A 282 6.66 -7.46 -9.33
N GLU A 283 7.98 -7.34 -9.48
CA GLU A 283 8.59 -6.91 -10.74
C GLU A 283 8.69 -8.08 -11.71
N VAL A 284 8.11 -7.88 -12.90
CA VAL A 284 8.15 -8.83 -14.02
C VAL A 284 8.67 -8.12 -15.26
N HIS A 285 9.61 -8.72 -15.94
CA HIS A 285 10.20 -8.19 -17.17
C HIS A 285 10.38 -9.31 -18.19
N ASN A 286 10.04 -9.05 -19.46
CA ASN A 286 10.19 -10.02 -20.55
C ASN A 286 11.66 -10.33 -20.89
N SER A 287 12.57 -9.38 -20.66
CA SER A 287 14.03 -9.54 -20.85
C SER A 287 14.82 -8.87 -19.70
N PRO A 288 14.85 -9.46 -18.51
CA PRO A 288 15.51 -8.85 -17.34
C PRO A 288 16.98 -8.50 -17.55
N GLU A 289 17.64 -9.21 -18.46
CA GLU A 289 19.07 -9.03 -18.78
C GLU A 289 19.35 -7.69 -19.48
N THR A 290 18.35 -7.13 -20.17
CA THR A 290 18.45 -5.86 -20.91
C THR A 290 17.69 -4.72 -20.25
N ALA A 291 17.04 -4.99 -19.11
CA ALA A 291 16.24 -3.99 -18.40
C ALA A 291 17.05 -2.75 -18.02
N LEU A 292 16.48 -1.58 -18.28
CA LEU A 292 17.11 -0.29 -17.91
C LEU A 292 17.10 -0.05 -16.39
N CYS A 293 16.25 -0.78 -15.65
CA CYS A 293 16.10 -0.66 -14.22
C CYS A 293 15.82 -1.99 -13.53
N ASP A 294 16.59 -2.29 -12.47
CA ASP A 294 16.37 -3.38 -11.50
C ASP A 294 16.11 -4.79 -12.12
N GLY A 295 16.71 -5.10 -13.28
CA GLY A 295 16.56 -6.41 -13.94
C GLY A 295 16.96 -7.60 -13.06
N ALA A 296 17.96 -7.44 -12.19
CA ALA A 296 18.44 -8.50 -11.30
C ALA A 296 17.38 -9.02 -10.30
N GLN A 297 16.33 -8.25 -10.03
CA GLN A 297 15.24 -8.61 -9.12
C GLN A 297 13.92 -8.92 -9.82
N SER A 298 13.87 -8.77 -11.15
CA SER A 298 12.68 -9.00 -11.96
C SER A 298 12.51 -10.47 -12.30
N LEU A 299 11.30 -10.99 -12.20
CA LEU A 299 10.94 -12.32 -12.70
C LEU A 299 10.70 -12.28 -14.20
N LYS A 300 10.99 -13.38 -14.88
CA LYS A 300 10.45 -13.64 -16.23
C LYS A 300 8.96 -14.01 -16.12
N PRO A 301 8.14 -13.75 -17.15
CA PRO A 301 6.70 -14.05 -17.13
C PRO A 301 6.37 -15.50 -16.76
N GLU A 302 7.17 -16.48 -17.26
CA GLU A 302 6.95 -17.90 -16.98
C GLU A 302 7.18 -18.25 -15.51
N LYS A 303 8.16 -17.58 -14.86
CA LYS A 303 8.41 -17.76 -13.42
C LYS A 303 7.31 -17.14 -12.58
N TYR A 304 6.79 -16.01 -13.02
CA TYR A 304 5.63 -15.37 -12.37
C TYR A 304 4.39 -16.26 -12.48
N ASP A 305 4.11 -16.83 -13.64
CA ASP A 305 3.00 -17.77 -13.84
C ASP A 305 3.09 -19.00 -12.93
N THR A 306 4.28 -19.59 -12.83
CA THR A 306 4.54 -20.70 -11.91
C THR A 306 4.28 -20.31 -10.45
N LEU A 307 4.80 -19.16 -10.03
CA LEU A 307 4.62 -18.64 -8.68
C LEU A 307 3.14 -18.46 -8.34
N LEU A 308 2.33 -17.89 -9.23
CA LEU A 308 0.90 -17.65 -8.95
C LEU A 308 0.10 -18.96 -8.80
N LYS A 309 0.42 -19.97 -9.60
CA LYS A 309 -0.18 -21.31 -9.45
C LYS A 309 0.10 -21.91 -8.07
N GLU A 310 1.31 -21.73 -7.56
CA GLU A 310 1.70 -22.25 -6.25
C GLU A 310 1.13 -21.41 -5.09
N ILE A 311 1.01 -20.10 -5.25
CA ILE A 311 0.42 -19.18 -4.26
C ILE A 311 -1.06 -19.49 -4.05
N THR A 312 -1.80 -19.92 -5.07
CA THR A 312 -3.24 -20.22 -4.98
C THR A 312 -3.56 -21.18 -3.83
N GLY A 313 -2.75 -22.22 -3.67
CA GLY A 313 -2.94 -23.18 -2.57
C GLY A 313 -2.67 -22.57 -1.18
N ILE A 314 -1.66 -21.71 -1.09
CA ILE A 314 -1.29 -21.02 0.15
C ILE A 314 -2.37 -20.00 0.52
N ALA A 315 -2.81 -19.18 -0.43
CA ALA A 315 -3.87 -18.19 -0.23
C ALA A 315 -5.13 -18.84 0.33
N LYS A 316 -5.58 -19.95 -0.27
CA LYS A 316 -6.72 -20.73 0.22
C LYS A 316 -6.50 -21.24 1.64
N ALA A 317 -5.30 -21.74 1.98
CA ALA A 317 -4.99 -22.26 3.29
C ALA A 317 -5.06 -21.19 4.40
N VAL A 318 -4.80 -19.92 4.07
CA VAL A 318 -4.87 -18.78 5.01
C VAL A 318 -6.15 -17.95 4.85
N GLY A 319 -7.16 -18.47 4.13
CA GLY A 319 -8.47 -17.82 3.98
C GLY A 319 -8.47 -16.57 3.08
N LYS A 320 -7.58 -16.51 2.11
CA LYS A 320 -7.52 -15.42 1.13
C LYS A 320 -8.16 -15.81 -0.19
N GLU A 321 -8.92 -14.87 -0.78
CA GLU A 321 -9.49 -14.95 -2.13
C GLU A 321 -8.60 -14.19 -3.12
N MET A 322 -8.39 -14.78 -4.30
CA MET A 322 -7.58 -14.23 -5.39
C MET A 322 -8.48 -13.66 -6.48
#